data_b7843c8439d4c57613bde4fb18e88540
#
_entry.id   b7843c8439d4c57613bde4fb18e88540
#
_cell.length_a   1.000
_cell.length_b   1.000
_cell.length_c   1.000
_cell.angle_alpha   90.00
_cell.angle_beta   90.00
_cell.angle_gamma   90.00
#
_symmetry.space_group_name_H-M   'P 1'
#
loop_
_entity.id
_entity.type
_entity.pdbx_description
1 polymer ?
#
loop_
_entity_poly.entity_id
_entity_poly.type
_entity_poly.pdbx_seq_one_letter_code
_entity_poly.pdbx_strand_id
1 'polypeptide(L)'
;KHAVETMLQNMPKRQIETPWSLYTSTAGQPGQASVEEDVRAEAEAIAEGKAPNSSLFFFSRWAGPEHDDLSTVEKRVIAIADATGPCGEWGNGQFERIAKDYDRKGIDRAYWERVYLNRWRKSGSQAFDMKKVNALVRRETGGAAKDLGKPHRILKGAFCTLGFDGARFRDSTAFVLTEIETGLQQILGLWERP
;
A
#
# COMPACT_ATOMS: atom_id res chain seq x y z
N LYS A 1 -10.90 11.61 5.04
CA LYS A 1 -10.13 11.98 6.21
C LYS A 1 -10.70 13.25 6.87
N HIS A 2 -10.78 14.38 6.19
CA HIS A 2 -11.25 15.66 6.74
C HIS A 2 -12.66 15.59 7.38
N ALA A 3 -13.62 14.88 6.78
CA ALA A 3 -14.96 14.73 7.36
C ALA A 3 -14.94 14.02 8.72
N VAL A 4 -14.14 12.95 8.85
CA VAL A 4 -13.97 12.21 10.12
C VAL A 4 -13.33 13.09 11.18
N GLU A 5 -12.27 13.83 10.83
CA GLU A 5 -11.60 14.78 11.73
C GLU A 5 -12.59 15.84 12.25
N THR A 6 -13.41 16.39 11.37
CA THR A 6 -14.43 17.39 11.74
C THR A 6 -15.46 16.80 12.71
N MET A 7 -15.88 15.55 12.50
CA MET A 7 -16.82 14.87 13.41
C MET A 7 -16.19 14.63 14.80
N LEU A 8 -14.92 14.20 14.83
CA LEU A 8 -14.18 13.95 16.08
C LEU A 8 -14.00 15.22 16.92
N GLN A 9 -13.76 16.38 16.28
CA GLN A 9 -13.61 17.66 16.97
C GLN A 9 -14.88 18.11 17.71
N ASN A 10 -16.04 17.52 17.44
CA ASN A 10 -17.26 17.82 18.18
C ASN A 10 -17.42 17.00 19.46
N MET A 11 -16.68 15.90 19.62
CA MET A 11 -16.77 15.05 20.80
C MET A 11 -16.35 15.76 22.11
N PRO A 12 -15.20 16.46 22.17
CA PRO A 12 -14.77 17.16 23.39
C PRO A 12 -15.71 18.27 23.84
N LYS A 13 -16.62 18.72 22.97
CA LYS A 13 -17.61 19.76 23.32
C LYS A 13 -18.78 19.26 24.17
N ARG A 14 -18.90 17.94 24.35
CA ARG A 14 -19.90 17.32 25.23
C ARG A 14 -19.38 17.25 26.64
N GLN A 15 -19.86 18.12 27.52
CA GLN A 15 -19.35 18.26 28.89
C GLN A 15 -19.88 17.24 29.89
N ILE A 16 -21.06 16.67 29.66
CA ILE A 16 -21.79 15.86 30.66
C ILE A 16 -21.63 14.36 30.39
N GLU A 17 -21.30 13.97 29.19
CA GLU A 17 -21.22 12.58 28.77
C GLU A 17 -19.76 12.24 28.44
N THR A 18 -19.39 10.98 28.64
CA THR A 18 -18.10 10.48 28.14
C THR A 18 -18.30 10.01 26.70
N PRO A 19 -18.15 10.89 25.70
CA PRO A 19 -18.42 10.54 24.33
C PRO A 19 -17.35 9.59 23.80
N TRP A 20 -17.75 8.64 23.01
CA TRP A 20 -16.86 7.73 22.32
C TRP A 20 -17.28 7.56 20.85
N SER A 21 -16.38 7.11 20.03
CA SER A 21 -16.63 6.79 18.62
C SER A 21 -16.23 5.36 18.33
N LEU A 22 -16.99 4.69 17.46
CA LEU A 22 -16.67 3.37 16.95
C LEU A 22 -16.44 3.47 15.46
N TYR A 23 -15.28 2.98 15.02
CA TYR A 23 -14.94 2.84 13.61
C TYR A 23 -14.85 1.37 13.28
N THR A 24 -15.52 0.97 12.22
CA THR A 24 -15.39 -0.36 11.63
C THR A 24 -14.96 -0.21 10.18
N SER A 25 -13.91 -0.89 9.80
CA SER A 25 -13.37 -0.83 8.44
C SER A 25 -12.63 -2.12 8.10
N THR A 26 -12.34 -2.32 6.82
CA THR A 26 -11.40 -3.32 6.34
C THR A 26 -10.04 -2.68 6.10
N ALA A 27 -8.99 -3.50 5.92
CA ALA A 27 -7.66 -3.02 5.59
C ALA A 27 -7.67 -2.16 4.32
N GLY A 28 -7.04 -0.99 4.41
CA GLY A 28 -6.85 -0.07 3.30
C GLY A 28 -5.70 -0.47 2.38
N GLN A 29 -5.48 0.34 1.36
CA GLN A 29 -4.29 0.24 0.53
C GLN A 29 -3.15 1.02 1.20
N PRO A 30 -2.00 0.38 1.51
CA PRO A 30 -0.89 1.06 2.15
C PRO A 30 -0.39 2.27 1.34
N GLY A 31 -0.15 3.38 2.06
CA GLY A 31 0.37 4.62 1.47
C GLY A 31 -0.69 5.57 0.90
N GLN A 32 -1.97 5.32 1.14
CA GLN A 32 -3.04 6.26 0.75
C GLN A 32 -3.36 7.31 1.83
N ALA A 33 -2.65 7.30 2.95
CA ALA A 33 -2.91 8.17 4.10
C ALA A 33 -4.39 8.16 4.53
N SER A 34 -4.95 6.97 4.62
CA SER A 34 -6.32 6.76 5.07
C SER A 34 -6.44 6.93 6.58
N VAL A 35 -7.66 7.08 7.09
CA VAL A 35 -7.91 7.15 8.54
C VAL A 35 -7.51 5.84 9.22
N GLU A 36 -7.81 4.72 8.59
CA GLU A 36 -7.47 3.39 9.10
C GLU A 36 -5.96 3.17 9.22
N GLU A 37 -5.19 3.70 8.27
CA GLU A 37 -3.72 3.62 8.28
C GLU A 37 -3.15 4.45 9.44
N ASP A 38 -3.67 5.65 9.68
CA ASP A 38 -3.26 6.50 10.81
C ASP A 38 -3.60 5.85 12.16
N VAL A 39 -4.85 5.36 12.33
CA VAL A 39 -5.29 4.72 13.58
C VAL A 39 -4.50 3.45 13.88
N ARG A 40 -4.19 2.67 12.86
CA ARG A 40 -3.33 1.49 12.99
C ARG A 40 -1.92 1.87 13.43
N ALA A 41 -1.32 2.87 12.80
CA ALA A 41 0.02 3.34 13.16
C ALA A 41 0.07 3.87 14.60
N GLU A 42 -0.98 4.58 15.05
CA GLU A 42 -1.12 5.01 16.44
C GLU A 42 -1.19 3.80 17.40
N ALA A 43 -2.03 2.82 17.07
CA ALA A 43 -2.19 1.62 17.91
C ALA A 43 -0.88 0.82 18.01
N GLU A 44 -0.15 0.67 16.91
CA GLU A 44 1.17 0.02 16.88
C GLU A 44 2.19 0.80 17.71
N ALA A 45 2.23 2.13 17.61
CA ALA A 45 3.12 2.97 18.40
C ALA A 45 2.82 2.90 19.91
N ILE A 46 1.55 2.80 20.30
CA ILE A 46 1.15 2.60 21.69
C ILE A 46 1.60 1.22 22.19
N ALA A 47 1.36 0.17 21.41
CA ALA A 47 1.75 -1.19 21.76
C ALA A 47 3.27 -1.36 21.92
N GLU A 48 4.05 -0.62 21.14
CA GLU A 48 5.51 -0.58 21.21
C GLU A 48 6.07 0.37 22.29
N GLY A 49 5.21 1.07 23.01
CA GLY A 49 5.60 2.07 24.03
C GLY A 49 6.22 3.35 23.48
N LYS A 50 6.05 3.60 22.19
CA LYS A 50 6.56 4.81 21.49
C LYS A 50 5.61 6.01 21.57
N ALA A 51 4.34 5.76 21.88
CA ALA A 51 3.33 6.79 22.10
C ALA A 51 2.66 6.62 23.46
N PRO A 52 2.17 7.72 24.10
CA PRO A 52 1.43 7.62 25.33
C PRO A 52 0.15 6.82 25.09
N ASN A 53 -0.26 6.05 26.12
CA ASN A 53 -1.54 5.36 26.07
C ASN A 53 -2.67 6.40 25.96
N SER A 54 -3.29 6.46 24.80
CA SER A 54 -4.55 7.18 24.61
C SER A 54 -5.72 6.28 25.01
N SER A 55 -6.92 6.84 25.07
CA SER A 55 -8.16 6.05 25.27
C SER A 55 -8.57 5.29 24.01
N LEU A 56 -7.60 4.89 23.18
CA LEU A 56 -7.80 4.12 21.97
C LEU A 56 -7.93 2.64 22.31
N PHE A 57 -9.09 2.06 21.99
CA PHE A 57 -9.25 0.60 21.87
C PHE A 57 -9.12 0.23 20.41
N PHE A 58 -8.14 -0.61 20.08
CA PHE A 58 -7.91 -1.09 18.72
C PHE A 58 -8.02 -2.61 18.68
N PHE A 59 -8.86 -3.10 17.80
CA PHE A 59 -8.99 -4.53 17.53
C PHE A 59 -8.90 -4.76 16.02
N SER A 60 -7.99 -5.66 15.60
CA SER A 60 -7.85 -6.06 14.22
C SER A 60 -7.77 -7.58 14.13
N ARG A 61 -8.58 -8.16 13.24
CA ARG A 61 -8.53 -9.57 12.89
C ARG A 61 -8.23 -9.71 11.40
N TRP A 62 -7.30 -10.55 11.04
CA TRP A 62 -6.83 -10.72 9.68
C TRP A 62 -6.27 -12.13 9.46
N ALA A 63 -6.26 -12.61 8.20
CA ALA A 63 -5.62 -13.87 7.87
C ALA A 63 -4.09 -13.69 7.87
N GLY A 64 -3.41 -14.34 8.82
CA GLY A 64 -1.98 -14.24 9.03
C GLY A 64 -1.12 -14.88 7.92
N PRO A 65 0.23 -14.90 8.09
CA PRO A 65 1.15 -15.49 7.10
C PRO A 65 0.94 -16.97 6.87
N GLU A 66 0.38 -17.71 7.85
CA GLU A 66 0.00 -19.12 7.73
C GLU A 66 -0.99 -19.40 6.60
N HIS A 67 -1.70 -18.35 6.15
CA HIS A 67 -2.65 -18.39 5.04
C HIS A 67 -2.10 -17.77 3.75
N ASP A 68 -0.78 -17.67 3.57
CA ASP A 68 -0.22 -17.08 2.35
C ASP A 68 -0.44 -17.94 1.10
N ASP A 69 -0.65 -19.23 1.26
CA ASP A 69 -1.03 -20.10 0.17
C ASP A 69 -2.54 -20.09 -0.08
N LEU A 70 -2.94 -19.31 -1.07
CA LEU A 70 -4.32 -19.17 -1.55
C LEU A 70 -4.60 -19.95 -2.85
N SER A 71 -3.84 -21.00 -3.12
CA SER A 71 -3.88 -21.72 -4.40
C SER A 71 -5.17 -22.48 -4.65
N THR A 72 -5.84 -22.95 -3.57
CA THR A 72 -7.08 -23.73 -3.68
C THR A 72 -8.26 -23.03 -2.99
N VAL A 73 -9.47 -23.43 -3.37
CA VAL A 73 -10.71 -22.90 -2.75
C VAL A 73 -10.75 -23.23 -1.26
N GLU A 74 -10.36 -24.42 -0.87
CA GLU A 74 -10.38 -24.90 0.53
C GLU A 74 -9.44 -24.03 1.40
N LYS A 75 -8.23 -23.73 0.93
CA LYS A 75 -7.28 -22.88 1.65
C LYS A 75 -7.81 -21.47 1.82
N ARG A 76 -8.46 -20.92 0.79
CA ARG A 76 -9.10 -19.61 0.86
C ARG A 76 -10.27 -19.59 1.83
N VAL A 77 -11.09 -20.65 1.86
CA VAL A 77 -12.19 -20.79 2.82
C VAL A 77 -11.67 -20.73 4.26
N ILE A 78 -10.60 -21.46 4.55
CA ILE A 78 -9.96 -21.47 5.87
C ILE A 78 -9.44 -20.06 6.21
N ALA A 79 -8.75 -19.39 5.28
CA ALA A 79 -8.25 -18.03 5.46
C ALA A 79 -9.37 -17.02 5.71
N ILE A 80 -10.48 -17.10 4.97
CA ILE A 80 -11.65 -16.24 5.16
C ILE A 80 -12.29 -16.49 6.53
N ALA A 81 -12.46 -17.76 6.91
CA ALA A 81 -13.04 -18.12 8.19
C ALA A 81 -12.21 -17.57 9.37
N ASP A 82 -10.89 -17.68 9.28
CA ASP A 82 -10.00 -17.14 10.31
C ASP A 82 -10.05 -15.61 10.36
N ALA A 83 -9.97 -14.94 9.23
CA ALA A 83 -10.08 -13.47 9.17
C ALA A 83 -11.44 -12.95 9.68
N THR A 84 -12.52 -13.68 9.40
CA THR A 84 -13.89 -13.30 9.82
C THR A 84 -14.13 -13.59 11.30
N GLY A 85 -13.65 -14.71 11.79
CA GLY A 85 -13.92 -15.18 13.14
C GLY A 85 -15.31 -15.80 13.30
N PRO A 86 -15.79 -15.94 14.54
CA PRO A 86 -17.09 -16.56 14.83
C PRO A 86 -18.24 -15.78 14.17
N CYS A 87 -18.94 -16.40 13.27
CA CYS A 87 -20.04 -15.79 12.50
C CYS A 87 -21.31 -16.67 12.47
N GLY A 88 -21.34 -17.76 13.23
CA GLY A 88 -22.47 -18.70 13.25
C GLY A 88 -22.77 -19.31 11.90
N GLU A 89 -24.03 -19.53 11.61
CA GLU A 89 -24.48 -20.16 10.36
C GLU A 89 -24.29 -19.25 9.12
N TRP A 90 -24.09 -17.95 9.33
CA TRP A 90 -23.90 -17.01 8.21
C TRP A 90 -22.72 -17.40 7.30
N GLY A 91 -21.64 -17.94 7.86
CA GLY A 91 -20.47 -18.38 7.10
C GLY A 91 -20.72 -19.59 6.20
N ASN A 92 -21.74 -20.38 6.47
CA ASN A 92 -22.02 -21.60 5.73
C ASN A 92 -22.36 -21.30 4.26
N GLY A 93 -21.51 -21.81 3.34
CA GLY A 93 -21.64 -21.58 1.91
C GLY A 93 -21.23 -20.20 1.41
N GLN A 94 -21.16 -19.18 2.27
CA GLN A 94 -20.71 -17.84 1.88
C GLN A 94 -19.20 -17.82 1.62
N PHE A 95 -18.41 -18.42 2.51
CA PHE A 95 -16.95 -18.47 2.37
C PHE A 95 -16.53 -19.19 1.11
N GLU A 96 -17.21 -20.29 0.75
CA GLU A 96 -16.93 -21.01 -0.49
C GLU A 96 -17.22 -20.13 -1.74
N ARG A 97 -18.34 -19.41 -1.74
CA ARG A 97 -18.70 -18.50 -2.83
C ARG A 97 -17.67 -17.36 -2.99
N ILE A 98 -17.28 -16.73 -1.87
CA ILE A 98 -16.25 -15.70 -1.85
C ILE A 98 -14.91 -16.27 -2.33
N ALA A 99 -14.53 -17.45 -1.86
CA ALA A 99 -13.28 -18.12 -2.23
C ALA A 99 -13.20 -18.42 -3.74
N LYS A 100 -14.32 -18.82 -4.36
CA LYS A 100 -14.42 -19.05 -5.82
C LYS A 100 -14.28 -17.78 -6.64
N ASP A 101 -14.73 -16.64 -6.12
CA ASP A 101 -14.64 -15.36 -6.82
C ASP A 101 -13.18 -14.90 -7.06
N TYR A 102 -12.24 -15.39 -6.25
CA TYR A 102 -10.80 -15.14 -6.41
C TYR A 102 -10.22 -15.59 -7.75
N ASP A 103 -10.81 -16.60 -8.38
CA ASP A 103 -10.37 -17.14 -9.67
C ASP A 103 -11.04 -16.45 -10.87
N ARG A 104 -11.96 -15.50 -10.62
CA ARG A 104 -12.66 -14.78 -11.68
C ARG A 104 -11.68 -13.96 -12.50
N LYS A 105 -11.79 -14.03 -13.82
CA LYS A 105 -10.98 -13.23 -14.74
C LYS A 105 -11.17 -11.72 -14.46
N GLY A 106 -10.05 -11.03 -14.26
CA GLY A 106 -10.05 -9.58 -14.02
C GLY A 106 -10.25 -9.16 -12.55
N ILE A 107 -10.31 -10.10 -11.61
CA ILE A 107 -10.33 -9.76 -10.19
C ILE A 107 -9.02 -9.07 -9.77
N ASP A 108 -9.11 -7.99 -9.05
CA ASP A 108 -7.97 -7.45 -8.31
C ASP A 108 -7.77 -8.26 -7.03
N ARG A 109 -6.78 -9.17 -7.06
CA ARG A 109 -6.49 -10.06 -5.94
C ARG A 109 -6.07 -9.30 -4.69
N ALA A 110 -5.34 -8.21 -4.82
CA ALA A 110 -4.94 -7.40 -3.68
C ALA A 110 -6.16 -6.71 -3.03
N TYR A 111 -7.10 -6.23 -3.85
CA TYR A 111 -8.36 -5.72 -3.35
C TYR A 111 -9.18 -6.81 -2.66
N TRP A 112 -9.27 -8.00 -3.25
CA TRP A 112 -9.96 -9.16 -2.66
C TRP A 112 -9.35 -9.53 -1.30
N GLU A 113 -8.01 -9.60 -1.18
CA GLU A 113 -7.33 -9.87 0.08
C GLU A 113 -7.59 -8.77 1.14
N ARG A 114 -7.67 -7.51 0.73
CA ARG A 114 -8.02 -6.42 1.66
C ARG A 114 -9.43 -6.59 2.23
N VAL A 115 -10.39 -6.88 1.36
CA VAL A 115 -11.80 -6.95 1.74
C VAL A 115 -12.13 -8.20 2.56
N TYR A 116 -11.64 -9.36 2.13
CA TYR A 116 -12.06 -10.64 2.71
C TYR A 116 -11.06 -11.26 3.69
N LEU A 117 -9.77 -10.91 3.58
CA LEU A 117 -8.74 -11.39 4.49
C LEU A 117 -8.22 -10.29 5.43
N ASN A 118 -8.73 -9.08 5.31
CA ASN A 118 -8.31 -7.90 6.08
C ASN A 118 -6.78 -7.66 6.05
N ARG A 119 -6.15 -7.95 4.92
CA ARG A 119 -4.71 -7.81 4.72
C ARG A 119 -4.36 -6.47 4.11
N TRP A 120 -3.34 -5.82 4.64
CA TRP A 120 -2.79 -4.60 4.06
C TRP A 120 -1.98 -4.94 2.80
N ARG A 121 -2.63 -4.91 1.65
CA ARG A 121 -2.02 -5.21 0.35
C ARG A 121 -2.08 -3.99 -0.58
N LYS A 122 -0.97 -3.69 -1.23
CA LYS A 122 -0.99 -2.75 -2.36
C LYS A 122 -1.66 -3.41 -3.55
N SER A 123 -2.60 -2.73 -4.18
CA SER A 123 -3.15 -3.21 -5.46
C SER A 123 -2.01 -3.35 -6.46
N GLY A 124 -1.99 -4.49 -7.14
CA GLY A 124 -0.91 -4.84 -8.07
C GLY A 124 -0.96 -4.10 -9.41
N SER A 125 -1.67 -2.99 -9.50
CA SER A 125 -1.58 -2.07 -10.64
C SER A 125 -0.33 -1.19 -10.56
N GLN A 126 0.82 -1.80 -10.20
CA GLN A 126 2.08 -1.15 -10.53
C GLN A 126 2.19 -1.18 -12.05
N ALA A 127 2.18 -0.01 -12.67
CA ALA A 127 2.40 0.14 -14.10
C ALA A 127 3.71 -0.55 -14.56
N PHE A 128 4.62 -0.76 -13.60
CA PHE A 128 5.92 -1.38 -13.82
C PHE A 128 6.23 -2.45 -12.77
N ASP A 129 6.83 -3.55 -13.19
CA ASP A 129 7.44 -4.53 -12.28
C ASP A 129 8.68 -3.91 -11.62
N MET A 130 8.54 -3.52 -10.35
CA MET A 130 9.61 -2.85 -9.61
C MET A 130 10.88 -3.70 -9.45
N LYS A 131 10.78 -5.02 -9.51
CA LYS A 131 11.98 -5.89 -9.52
C LYS A 131 12.76 -5.69 -10.82
N LYS A 132 12.06 -5.62 -11.95
CA LYS A 132 12.68 -5.33 -13.25
C LYS A 132 13.21 -3.90 -13.32
N VAL A 133 12.41 -2.92 -12.82
CA VAL A 133 12.86 -1.52 -12.75
C VAL A 133 14.15 -1.42 -11.92
N ASN A 134 14.15 -1.97 -10.70
CA ASN A 134 15.33 -1.93 -9.83
C ASN A 134 16.54 -2.67 -10.42
N ALA A 135 16.34 -3.70 -11.22
CA ALA A 135 17.42 -4.38 -11.94
C ALA A 135 18.04 -3.52 -13.04
N LEU A 136 17.27 -2.57 -13.60
CA LEU A 136 17.73 -1.63 -14.61
C LEU A 136 18.40 -0.39 -14.00
N VAL A 137 18.12 -0.09 -12.71
CA VAL A 137 18.72 1.07 -12.04
C VAL A 137 20.21 0.83 -11.82
N ARG A 138 21.02 1.60 -12.52
CA ARG A 138 22.47 1.61 -12.36
C ARG A 138 22.83 2.59 -11.25
N ARG A 139 23.35 2.08 -10.13
CA ARG A 139 23.83 2.92 -9.02
C ARG A 139 25.27 3.34 -9.30
N GLU A 140 25.58 4.59 -9.08
CA GLU A 140 26.95 5.14 -9.21
C GLU A 140 27.95 4.54 -8.21
N THR A 141 27.48 3.91 -7.15
CA THR A 141 28.29 3.31 -6.11
C THR A 141 28.40 1.80 -6.31
N GLY A 142 29.48 1.34 -6.97
CA GLY A 142 30.21 0.08 -6.72
C GLY A 142 29.46 -1.24 -6.59
N GLY A 143 28.20 -1.31 -6.78
CA GLY A 143 27.44 -2.54 -6.81
C GLY A 143 27.64 -3.24 -8.13
N ALA A 144 28.21 -4.44 -8.11
CA ALA A 144 28.61 -5.29 -9.23
C ALA A 144 27.44 -5.63 -10.16
N ALA A 145 26.96 -4.68 -10.91
CA ALA A 145 26.46 -4.97 -12.23
C ALA A 145 27.69 -5.20 -13.09
N LYS A 146 27.92 -6.42 -13.51
CA LYS A 146 28.85 -6.78 -14.59
C LYS A 146 28.37 -6.16 -15.88
N ASP A 147 28.34 -4.88 -15.97
CA ASP A 147 27.96 -4.13 -17.14
C ASP A 147 29.24 -3.72 -17.85
N LEU A 148 29.68 -4.63 -18.54
CA LEU A 148 30.49 -4.67 -19.73
C LEU A 148 30.55 -3.31 -20.44
N GLY A 149 31.39 -2.39 -19.96
CA GLY A 149 31.92 -1.26 -20.74
C GLY A 149 30.92 -0.21 -21.20
N LYS A 150 29.68 -0.18 -20.73
CA LYS A 150 28.74 0.89 -21.08
C LYS A 150 28.84 2.07 -20.13
N PRO A 151 28.83 3.31 -20.62
CA PRO A 151 28.93 4.48 -19.76
C PRO A 151 27.73 4.54 -18.78
N HIS A 152 28.01 4.85 -17.53
CA HIS A 152 26.99 5.04 -16.49
C HIS A 152 26.31 6.40 -16.56
N ARG A 153 26.83 7.30 -17.39
CA ARG A 153 26.32 8.66 -17.59
C ARG A 153 26.19 8.95 -19.07
N ILE A 154 25.20 9.77 -19.39
CA ILE A 154 25.05 10.33 -20.71
C ILE A 154 26.26 11.22 -21.01
N LEU A 155 26.94 10.95 -22.10
CA LEU A 155 28.15 11.68 -22.47
C LEU A 155 27.84 13.06 -23.05
N LYS A 156 28.76 14.00 -22.86
CA LYS A 156 28.63 15.34 -23.43
C LYS A 156 28.63 15.24 -24.98
N GLY A 157 27.60 15.81 -25.61
CA GLY A 157 27.40 15.78 -27.05
C GLY A 157 26.45 14.67 -27.53
N ALA A 158 25.96 13.80 -26.65
CA ALA A 158 24.93 12.82 -27.00
C ALA A 158 23.60 13.51 -27.32
N PHE A 159 22.90 12.98 -28.34
CA PHE A 159 21.55 13.42 -28.67
C PHE A 159 20.55 12.86 -27.64
N CYS A 160 19.79 13.76 -27.03
CA CYS A 160 18.89 13.41 -25.93
C CYS A 160 17.51 14.02 -26.12
N THR A 161 16.52 13.37 -25.53
CA THR A 161 15.20 13.96 -25.27
C THR A 161 15.10 14.34 -23.80
N LEU A 162 14.38 15.42 -23.49
CA LEU A 162 14.08 15.86 -22.15
C LEU A 162 12.61 15.59 -21.84
N GLY A 163 12.35 14.75 -20.85
CA GLY A 163 11.03 14.53 -20.28
C GLY A 163 10.82 15.44 -19.06
N PHE A 164 9.66 16.06 -18.99
CA PHE A 164 9.25 16.88 -17.85
C PHE A 164 7.88 16.40 -17.36
N ASP A 165 7.78 16.08 -16.09
CA ASP A 165 6.53 15.85 -15.40
C ASP A 165 6.42 16.85 -14.25
N GLY A 166 5.42 17.73 -14.32
CA GLY A 166 5.22 18.81 -13.38
C GLY A 166 3.93 18.70 -12.62
N ALA A 167 4.02 18.68 -11.30
CA ALA A 167 2.88 18.67 -10.42
C ALA A 167 2.61 20.04 -9.80
N ARG A 168 1.34 20.45 -9.78
CA ARG A 168 0.92 21.68 -9.12
C ARG A 168 0.64 21.49 -7.62
N PHE A 169 0.13 20.30 -7.24
CA PHE A 169 -0.28 19.98 -5.87
C PHE A 169 0.06 18.52 -5.53
N ARG A 170 0.68 18.31 -4.37
CA ARG A 170 0.86 17.01 -3.67
C ARG A 170 1.50 15.88 -4.49
N ASP A 171 2.30 16.22 -5.47
CA ASP A 171 3.00 15.25 -6.28
C ASP A 171 4.42 15.75 -6.56
N SER A 172 5.28 14.86 -7.05
CA SER A 172 6.66 15.19 -7.37
C SER A 172 6.77 15.81 -8.75
N THR A 173 7.72 16.72 -8.92
CA THR A 173 8.11 17.26 -10.24
C THR A 173 9.45 16.66 -10.63
N ALA A 174 9.55 16.14 -11.85
CA ALA A 174 10.76 15.49 -12.33
C ALA A 174 11.21 16.00 -13.69
N PHE A 175 12.54 16.10 -13.87
CA PHE A 175 13.21 16.22 -15.16
C PHE A 175 14.01 14.96 -15.44
N VAL A 176 13.78 14.33 -16.58
CA VAL A 176 14.48 13.12 -17.00
C VAL A 176 15.08 13.32 -18.39
N LEU A 177 16.37 13.10 -18.50
CA LEU A 177 17.09 13.09 -19.76
C LEU A 177 17.18 11.66 -20.28
N THR A 178 16.85 11.46 -21.56
CA THR A 178 16.94 10.15 -22.21
C THR A 178 17.84 10.25 -23.44
N GLU A 179 18.94 9.51 -23.46
CA GLU A 179 19.81 9.38 -24.64
C GLU A 179 19.11 8.55 -25.71
N ILE A 180 19.06 9.08 -26.94
CA ILE A 180 18.26 8.47 -28.01
C ILE A 180 18.86 7.14 -28.49
N GLU A 181 20.19 7.04 -28.56
CA GLU A 181 20.85 5.85 -29.09
C GLU A 181 20.80 4.65 -28.16
N THR A 182 20.98 4.88 -26.86
CA THR A 182 21.10 3.80 -25.85
C THR A 182 19.85 3.59 -25.03
N GLY A 183 18.93 4.56 -25.02
CA GLY A 183 17.80 4.60 -24.10
C GLY A 183 18.21 4.85 -22.65
N LEU A 184 19.47 5.22 -22.37
CA LEU A 184 19.93 5.52 -21.04
C LEU A 184 19.18 6.74 -20.49
N GLN A 185 18.64 6.61 -19.29
CA GLN A 185 17.91 7.67 -18.61
C GLN A 185 18.69 8.20 -17.41
N GLN A 186 18.69 9.50 -17.26
CA GLN A 186 19.29 10.19 -16.12
C GLN A 186 18.32 11.21 -15.57
N ILE A 187 18.10 11.17 -14.25
CA ILE A 187 17.29 12.16 -13.54
C ILE A 187 18.17 13.41 -13.38
N LEU A 188 17.74 14.53 -13.94
CA LEU A 188 18.41 15.82 -13.81
C LEU A 188 17.94 16.60 -12.58
N GLY A 189 16.70 16.41 -12.20
CA GLY A 189 16.11 17.04 -11.02
C GLY A 189 14.85 16.33 -10.58
N LEU A 190 14.69 16.21 -9.28
CA LEU A 190 13.49 15.70 -8.63
C LEU A 190 13.15 16.65 -7.48
N TRP A 191 11.94 17.17 -7.48
CA TRP A 191 11.44 18.04 -6.43
C TRP A 191 10.20 17.39 -5.82
N GLU A 192 10.34 17.04 -4.57
CA GLU A 192 9.24 16.52 -3.76
C GLU A 192 8.81 17.63 -2.79
N ARG A 193 7.52 17.83 -2.65
CA ARG A 193 7.02 18.70 -1.59
C ARG A 193 6.93 17.90 -0.30
N PRO A 194 7.45 18.46 0.80
CA PRO A 194 7.32 17.88 2.13
C PRO A 194 5.86 17.79 2.60
#